data_17f8bb1f66e7fb2a24e2f738a462cf1f
#
_entry.id   17f8bb1f66e7fb2a24e2f738a462cf1f
#
_cell.length_a   1.000
_cell.length_b   1.000
_cell.length_c   1.000
_cell.angle_alpha   90.00
_cell.angle_beta   90.00
_cell.angle_gamma   90.00
#
_symmetry.space_group_name_H-M   'P 1'
#
loop_
_entity.id
_entity.type
_entity.pdbx_description
1 polymer ?
#
loop_
_entity_poly.entity_id
_entity_poly.type
_entity_poly.pdbx_seq_one_letter_code
_entity_poly.pdbx_strand_id
1 'polypeptide(L)'
;MQAGLIDSGTAAPAFVLPDQSGTTRALADYAGAPLVLYFYPKDDTTACTEEACAFGELLPKFKGVQVVGISPDSVKSHAKFAAKYKLSFPLLADEPPAGGVPQVCTAFGVWQEKSMYGKKYMGVVRTTYLIGPDGTVAQRWDKVKVAGHAEEVLAAAKTLASGASITSRAEPAAKSGANAPSAAPKKATRRKAVVKRGSSKSATSSRRVTKKKASRR
;
A
#
# COMPACT_ATOMS: atom_id res chain seq x y z
N MET A 1 6.86 16.99 -15.20
CA MET A 1 7.71 16.81 -14.00
C MET A 1 6.91 16.04 -12.98
N GLN A 2 7.41 14.92 -12.47
CA GLN A 2 6.76 14.23 -11.35
C GLN A 2 7.01 15.05 -10.08
N ALA A 3 5.95 15.38 -9.33
CA ALA A 3 6.10 15.99 -8.03
C ALA A 3 6.85 15.02 -7.10
N GLY A 4 7.88 15.50 -6.40
CA GLY A 4 8.52 14.73 -5.34
C GLY A 4 7.59 14.56 -4.13
N LEU A 5 7.92 13.62 -3.24
CA LEU A 5 7.23 13.50 -1.96
C LEU A 5 7.31 14.82 -1.17
N ILE A 6 6.25 15.14 -0.44
CA ILE A 6 6.19 16.37 0.37
C ILE A 6 7.09 16.22 1.60
N ASP A 7 7.97 17.18 1.81
CA ASP A 7 8.90 17.17 2.95
C ASP A 7 8.25 17.69 4.24
N SER A 8 8.78 17.22 5.37
CA SER A 8 8.39 17.74 6.69
C SER A 8 8.65 19.25 6.76
N GLY A 9 7.77 19.99 7.41
CA GLY A 9 7.80 21.45 7.48
C GLY A 9 7.07 22.15 6.31
N THR A 10 6.59 21.40 5.31
CA THR A 10 5.86 21.94 4.17
C THR A 10 4.34 21.81 4.40
N ALA A 11 3.56 22.77 3.93
CA ALA A 11 2.09 22.69 3.95
C ALA A 11 1.62 21.51 3.10
N ALA A 12 0.70 20.71 3.66
CA ALA A 12 0.09 19.60 2.93
C ALA A 12 -0.77 20.13 1.79
N PRO A 13 -0.72 19.53 0.57
CA PRO A 13 -1.59 19.89 -0.52
C PRO A 13 -3.07 19.76 -0.15
N ALA A 14 -3.87 20.75 -0.49
CA ALA A 14 -5.31 20.69 -0.30
C ALA A 14 -5.92 19.56 -1.17
N PHE A 15 -6.92 18.90 -0.63
CA PHE A 15 -7.71 17.91 -1.37
C PHE A 15 -9.20 18.03 -1.04
N VAL A 16 -10.01 17.52 -1.96
CA VAL A 16 -11.46 17.31 -1.77
C VAL A 16 -11.80 15.99 -2.45
N LEU A 17 -12.13 14.96 -1.68
CA LEU A 17 -12.40 13.61 -2.17
C LEU A 17 -13.63 13.01 -1.48
N PRO A 18 -14.39 12.12 -2.14
CA PRO A 18 -15.45 11.35 -1.50
C PRO A 18 -14.87 10.23 -0.63
N ASP A 19 -15.48 9.99 0.51
CA ASP A 19 -15.21 8.81 1.35
C ASP A 19 -16.00 7.58 0.88
N GLN A 20 -15.84 6.45 1.57
CA GLN A 20 -16.54 5.18 1.27
C GLN A 20 -18.06 5.26 1.36
N SER A 21 -18.63 6.28 1.97
CA SER A 21 -20.08 6.54 2.03
C SER A 21 -20.56 7.46 0.91
N GLY A 22 -19.65 8.03 0.12
CA GLY A 22 -19.89 9.06 -0.87
C GLY A 22 -19.93 10.47 -0.28
N THR A 23 -19.64 10.65 1.00
CA THR A 23 -19.55 11.96 1.65
C THR A 23 -18.24 12.63 1.25
N THR A 24 -18.33 13.87 0.75
CA THR A 24 -17.14 14.67 0.40
C THR A 24 -16.39 15.08 1.66
N ARG A 25 -15.08 14.88 1.65
CA ARG A 25 -14.13 15.28 2.69
C ARG A 25 -13.03 16.15 2.10
N ALA A 26 -12.71 17.22 2.80
CA ALA A 26 -11.62 18.12 2.44
C ALA A 26 -10.52 18.08 3.52
N LEU A 27 -9.28 18.45 3.15
CA LEU A 27 -8.22 18.62 4.15
C LEU A 27 -8.63 19.59 5.27
N ALA A 28 -9.37 20.64 4.93
CA ALA A 28 -9.87 21.64 5.87
C ALA A 28 -10.77 21.05 6.97
N ASP A 29 -11.47 19.96 6.72
CA ASP A 29 -12.35 19.31 7.71
C ASP A 29 -11.55 18.69 8.89
N TYR A 30 -10.25 18.54 8.71
CA TYR A 30 -9.32 17.98 9.70
C TYR A 30 -8.48 19.05 10.40
N ALA A 31 -8.69 20.35 10.10
CA ALA A 31 -7.94 21.45 10.72
C ALA A 31 -8.16 21.50 12.23
N GLY A 32 -7.12 21.91 12.98
CA GLY A 32 -7.17 22.01 14.44
C GLY A 32 -6.88 20.71 15.19
N ALA A 33 -6.74 19.57 14.50
CA ALA A 33 -6.31 18.30 15.09
C ALA A 33 -5.21 17.65 14.23
N PRO A 34 -4.30 16.87 14.81
CA PRO A 34 -3.36 16.08 14.04
C PRO A 34 -4.08 15.06 13.14
N LEU A 35 -3.57 14.88 11.92
CA LEU A 35 -4.11 13.96 10.93
C LEU A 35 -3.04 12.98 10.47
N VAL A 36 -3.31 11.68 10.59
CA VAL A 36 -2.58 10.61 9.93
C VAL A 36 -3.22 10.37 8.56
N LEU A 37 -2.48 10.64 7.50
CA LEU A 37 -2.91 10.44 6.12
C LEU A 37 -2.03 9.37 5.47
N TYR A 38 -2.56 8.15 5.26
CA TYR A 38 -1.78 7.08 4.66
C TYR A 38 -2.27 6.76 3.24
N PHE A 39 -1.30 6.63 2.33
CA PHE A 39 -1.52 6.30 0.93
C PHE A 39 -1.18 4.85 0.66
N TYR A 40 -2.08 4.11 0.04
CA TYR A 40 -1.91 2.72 -0.28
C TYR A 40 -2.35 2.38 -1.72
N PRO A 41 -1.75 1.35 -2.36
CA PRO A 41 -1.91 1.13 -3.80
C PRO A 41 -3.26 0.56 -4.22
N LYS A 42 -3.92 -0.29 -3.38
CA LYS A 42 -5.15 -0.97 -3.80
C LYS A 42 -5.86 -1.65 -2.65
N ASP A 43 -7.20 -1.50 -2.62
CA ASP A 43 -8.09 -2.20 -1.70
C ASP A 43 -7.94 -3.73 -1.79
N ASP A 44 -8.21 -4.39 -0.65
CA ASP A 44 -8.35 -5.86 -0.54
C ASP A 44 -7.10 -6.65 -1.03
N THR A 45 -5.92 -6.02 -1.03
CA THR A 45 -4.63 -6.71 -1.17
C THR A 45 -4.05 -7.02 0.20
N THR A 46 -3.27 -8.09 0.34
CA THR A 46 -2.77 -8.57 1.64
C THR A 46 -2.15 -7.45 2.48
N ALA A 47 -1.11 -6.78 1.97
CA ALA A 47 -0.41 -5.75 2.73
C ALA A 47 -1.26 -4.49 3.01
N CYS A 48 -2.20 -4.11 2.11
CA CYS A 48 -3.08 -2.98 2.37
C CYS A 48 -4.16 -3.32 3.40
N THR A 49 -4.61 -4.57 3.41
CA THR A 49 -5.55 -5.07 4.42
C THR A 49 -4.90 -5.13 5.80
N GLU A 50 -3.69 -5.67 5.89
CA GLU A 50 -2.92 -5.70 7.13
C GLU A 50 -2.72 -4.30 7.71
N GLU A 51 -2.34 -3.33 6.87
CA GLU A 51 -2.15 -1.94 7.29
C GLU A 51 -3.46 -1.29 7.78
N ALA A 52 -4.53 -1.43 7.00
CA ALA A 52 -5.83 -0.88 7.37
C ALA A 52 -6.38 -1.50 8.66
N CYS A 53 -6.24 -2.81 8.85
CA CYS A 53 -6.63 -3.49 10.09
C CYS A 53 -5.78 -3.03 11.27
N ALA A 54 -4.47 -2.88 11.12
CA ALA A 54 -3.59 -2.38 12.18
C ALA A 54 -3.97 -0.97 12.63
N PHE A 55 -4.25 -0.05 11.69
CA PHE A 55 -4.79 1.27 12.05
C PHE A 55 -6.16 1.18 12.71
N GLY A 56 -7.06 0.30 12.23
CA GLY A 56 -8.38 0.07 12.81
C GLY A 56 -8.32 -0.41 14.25
N GLU A 57 -7.46 -1.37 14.56
CA GLU A 57 -7.25 -1.92 15.93
C GLU A 57 -6.67 -0.87 16.87
N LEU A 58 -5.80 -0.01 16.36
CA LEU A 58 -5.19 1.05 17.16
C LEU A 58 -6.02 2.33 17.22
N LEU A 59 -7.09 2.45 16.44
CA LEU A 59 -7.91 3.66 16.35
C LEU A 59 -8.37 4.20 17.72
N PRO A 60 -8.80 3.38 18.68
CA PRO A 60 -9.17 3.87 20.01
C PRO A 60 -8.01 4.51 20.78
N LYS A 61 -6.76 4.24 20.39
CA LYS A 61 -5.54 4.80 20.99
C LYS A 61 -5.10 6.12 20.33
N PHE A 62 -5.65 6.46 19.16
CA PHE A 62 -5.43 7.72 18.43
C PHE A 62 -6.33 8.84 18.99
N LYS A 63 -6.37 9.03 20.29
CA LYS A 63 -7.21 10.04 20.96
C LYS A 63 -6.83 11.44 20.47
N GLY A 64 -7.79 12.16 19.88
CA GLY A 64 -7.57 13.52 19.34
C GLY A 64 -6.75 13.57 18.06
N VAL A 65 -6.45 12.43 17.44
CA VAL A 65 -5.78 12.32 16.13
C VAL A 65 -6.71 11.62 15.16
N GLN A 66 -6.84 12.15 13.97
CA GLN A 66 -7.66 11.54 12.93
C GLN A 66 -6.82 10.63 12.03
N VAL A 67 -7.40 9.53 11.55
CA VAL A 67 -6.75 8.58 10.64
C VAL A 67 -7.59 8.51 9.37
N VAL A 68 -6.94 8.67 8.21
CA VAL A 68 -7.57 8.67 6.89
C VAL A 68 -6.70 7.90 5.92
N GLY A 69 -7.31 6.99 5.15
CA GLY A 69 -6.64 6.29 4.05
C GLY A 69 -7.00 6.92 2.70
N ILE A 70 -6.05 6.94 1.76
CA ILE A 70 -6.29 7.37 0.37
C ILE A 70 -5.77 6.31 -0.59
N SER A 71 -6.56 5.94 -1.57
CA SER A 71 -6.11 5.12 -2.71
C SER A 71 -6.80 5.56 -4.00
N PRO A 72 -6.30 5.11 -5.17
CA PRO A 72 -6.95 5.37 -6.46
C PRO A 72 -8.16 4.48 -6.73
N ASP A 73 -8.62 3.73 -5.75
CA ASP A 73 -9.82 2.91 -5.87
C ASP A 73 -11.11 3.76 -5.82
N SER A 74 -12.20 3.22 -6.34
CA SER A 74 -13.50 3.90 -6.36
C SER A 74 -14.19 3.87 -4.99
N VAL A 75 -15.12 4.80 -4.76
CA VAL A 75 -16.02 4.82 -3.59
C VAL A 75 -16.67 3.45 -3.36
N LYS A 76 -17.12 2.79 -4.44
CA LYS A 76 -17.74 1.46 -4.36
C LYS A 76 -16.76 0.38 -3.88
N SER A 77 -15.49 0.47 -4.27
CA SER A 77 -14.44 -0.42 -3.79
C SER A 77 -14.19 -0.21 -2.30
N HIS A 78 -13.99 1.05 -1.89
CA HIS A 78 -13.79 1.42 -0.49
C HIS A 78 -14.96 0.99 0.40
N ALA A 79 -16.21 1.15 -0.05
CA ALA A 79 -17.38 0.71 0.70
C ALA A 79 -17.36 -0.80 0.98
N LYS A 80 -16.99 -1.61 0.00
CA LYS A 80 -16.85 -3.07 0.15
C LYS A 80 -15.69 -3.43 1.08
N PHE A 81 -14.55 -2.76 0.90
CA PHE A 81 -13.36 -2.99 1.69
C PHE A 81 -13.60 -2.63 3.16
N ALA A 82 -14.15 -1.44 3.43
CA ALA A 82 -14.49 -1.01 4.77
C ALA A 82 -15.50 -1.94 5.46
N ALA A 83 -16.55 -2.36 4.74
CA ALA A 83 -17.55 -3.28 5.27
C ALA A 83 -16.95 -4.67 5.59
N LYS A 84 -16.12 -5.21 4.68
CA LYS A 84 -15.49 -6.53 4.84
C LYS A 84 -14.59 -6.62 6.06
N TYR A 85 -13.82 -5.57 6.32
CA TYR A 85 -12.83 -5.53 7.41
C TYR A 85 -13.26 -4.67 8.59
N LYS A 86 -14.51 -4.17 8.58
CA LYS A 86 -15.11 -3.36 9.67
C LYS A 86 -14.27 -2.12 9.99
N LEU A 87 -13.75 -1.46 8.97
CA LEU A 87 -12.96 -0.25 9.13
C LEU A 87 -13.88 0.92 9.49
N SER A 88 -13.58 1.61 10.59
CA SER A 88 -14.42 2.68 11.16
C SER A 88 -13.85 4.09 10.93
N PHE A 89 -12.85 4.23 10.08
CA PHE A 89 -12.25 5.51 9.69
C PHE A 89 -12.44 5.77 8.18
N PRO A 90 -12.33 7.03 7.72
CA PRO A 90 -12.52 7.38 6.32
C PRO A 90 -11.48 6.78 5.39
N LEU A 91 -11.96 6.22 4.26
CA LEU A 91 -11.15 5.84 3.10
C LEU A 91 -11.59 6.74 1.94
N LEU A 92 -10.67 7.56 1.43
CA LEU A 92 -10.97 8.56 0.40
C LEU A 92 -10.59 8.03 -0.98
N ALA A 93 -11.52 8.16 -1.91
CA ALA A 93 -11.38 7.68 -3.28
C ALA A 93 -10.74 8.76 -4.16
N ASP A 94 -9.45 8.62 -4.49
CA ASP A 94 -8.75 9.43 -5.49
C ASP A 94 -8.82 8.72 -6.85
N GLU A 95 -10.07 8.38 -7.26
CA GLU A 95 -10.32 7.66 -8.51
C GLU A 95 -9.88 8.49 -9.70
N PRO A 96 -8.94 7.99 -10.54
CA PRO A 96 -8.48 8.74 -11.70
C PRO A 96 -9.61 8.89 -12.74
N PRO A 97 -9.76 10.05 -13.36
CA PRO A 97 -10.66 10.20 -14.50
C PRO A 97 -10.22 9.29 -15.66
N ALA A 98 -11.12 8.96 -16.57
CA ALA A 98 -10.82 8.09 -17.71
C ALA A 98 -9.57 8.57 -18.48
N GLY A 99 -8.52 7.73 -18.52
CA GLY A 99 -7.23 8.04 -19.13
C GLY A 99 -6.35 9.03 -18.34
N GLY A 100 -6.77 9.43 -17.14
CA GLY A 100 -6.03 10.34 -16.27
C GLY A 100 -5.22 9.65 -15.18
N VAL A 101 -4.79 10.45 -14.20
CA VAL A 101 -4.03 10.00 -13.03
C VAL A 101 -4.76 10.43 -11.75
N PRO A 102 -4.55 9.72 -10.62
CA PRO A 102 -5.09 10.13 -9.33
C PRO A 102 -4.45 11.45 -8.91
N GLN A 103 -5.28 12.47 -8.71
CA GLN A 103 -4.82 13.86 -8.58
C GLN A 103 -4.16 14.12 -7.22
N VAL A 104 -4.76 13.63 -6.15
CA VAL A 104 -4.25 13.81 -4.78
C VAL A 104 -2.99 12.98 -4.56
N CYS A 105 -2.98 11.72 -5.01
CA CYS A 105 -1.77 10.90 -4.99
C CYS A 105 -0.62 11.53 -5.77
N THR A 106 -0.93 12.23 -6.88
CA THR A 106 0.07 12.96 -7.66
C THR A 106 0.54 14.22 -6.92
N ALA A 107 -0.37 15.01 -6.33
CA ALA A 107 -0.03 16.22 -5.59
C ALA A 107 0.84 15.92 -4.36
N PHE A 108 0.61 14.81 -3.67
CA PHE A 108 1.45 14.33 -2.56
C PHE A 108 2.74 13.62 -3.02
N GLY A 109 2.97 13.49 -4.33
CA GLY A 109 4.15 12.87 -4.92
C GLY A 109 4.23 11.36 -4.74
N VAL A 110 3.15 10.71 -4.29
CA VAL A 110 3.11 9.25 -4.05
C VAL A 110 2.79 8.44 -5.30
N TRP A 111 2.32 9.08 -6.39
CA TRP A 111 2.08 8.45 -7.68
C TRP A 111 3.37 8.40 -8.48
N GLN A 112 4.05 7.26 -8.46
CA GLN A 112 5.41 7.12 -8.99
C GLN A 112 5.57 5.92 -9.93
N GLU A 113 6.62 5.95 -10.75
CA GLU A 113 7.02 4.79 -11.55
C GLU A 113 7.57 3.69 -10.63
N LYS A 114 7.02 2.50 -10.77
CA LYS A 114 7.41 1.28 -10.06
C LYS A 114 7.88 0.25 -11.07
N SER A 115 8.73 -0.67 -10.64
CA SER A 115 9.18 -1.79 -11.48
C SER A 115 8.81 -3.11 -10.80
N MET A 116 8.25 -4.03 -11.56
CA MET A 116 7.96 -5.39 -11.12
C MET A 116 8.22 -6.36 -12.27
N TYR A 117 9.09 -7.34 -12.02
CA TYR A 117 9.53 -8.31 -13.04
C TYR A 117 10.04 -7.66 -14.33
N GLY A 118 10.80 -6.55 -14.22
CA GLY A 118 11.36 -5.81 -15.35
C GLY A 118 10.37 -4.92 -16.11
N LYS A 119 9.08 -4.93 -15.77
CA LYS A 119 8.07 -4.04 -16.35
C LYS A 119 7.88 -2.81 -15.48
N LYS A 120 7.89 -1.63 -16.11
CA LYS A 120 7.62 -0.35 -15.48
C LYS A 120 6.13 -0.05 -15.52
N TYR A 121 5.58 0.45 -14.44
CA TYR A 121 4.19 0.91 -14.35
C TYR A 121 4.07 2.03 -13.34
N MET A 122 3.04 2.86 -13.49
CA MET A 122 2.72 3.91 -12.53
C MET A 122 1.85 3.34 -11.40
N GLY A 123 2.12 3.76 -10.18
CA GLY A 123 1.34 3.31 -9.03
C GLY A 123 1.68 4.04 -7.74
N VAL A 124 0.81 3.92 -6.75
CA VAL A 124 1.02 4.52 -5.43
C VAL A 124 2.17 3.84 -4.69
N VAL A 125 3.16 4.61 -4.29
CA VAL A 125 4.18 4.21 -3.32
C VAL A 125 3.57 4.38 -1.93
N ARG A 126 3.54 3.30 -1.13
CA ARG A 126 3.01 3.33 0.23
C ARG A 126 3.76 4.36 1.06
N THR A 127 3.05 5.39 1.48
CA THR A 127 3.62 6.55 2.20
C THR A 127 2.60 7.01 3.24
N THR A 128 3.05 7.36 4.42
CA THR A 128 2.21 7.94 5.46
C THR A 128 2.72 9.33 5.81
N TYR A 129 1.81 10.26 5.95
CA TYR A 129 2.07 11.62 6.44
C TYR A 129 1.37 11.83 7.78
N LEU A 130 2.08 12.37 8.75
CA LEU A 130 1.50 12.95 9.94
C LEU A 130 1.44 14.46 9.73
N ILE A 131 0.24 15.01 9.70
CA ILE A 131 -0.03 16.44 9.44
C ILE A 131 -0.43 17.08 10.75
N GLY A 132 0.15 18.22 11.05
CA GLY A 132 -0.16 19.00 12.24
C GLY A 132 -1.52 19.69 12.17
N PRO A 133 -2.02 20.22 13.31
CA PRO A 133 -3.27 20.95 13.37
C PRO A 133 -3.31 22.20 12.48
N ASP A 134 -2.14 22.71 12.10
CA ASP A 134 -1.92 23.85 11.21
C ASP A 134 -1.90 23.46 9.71
N GLY A 135 -2.05 22.18 9.38
CA GLY A 135 -1.96 21.67 8.02
C GLY A 135 -0.55 21.45 7.48
N THR A 136 0.48 21.57 8.35
CA THR A 136 1.88 21.34 7.98
C THR A 136 2.26 19.87 8.19
N VAL A 137 3.02 19.28 7.27
CA VAL A 137 3.57 17.93 7.43
C VAL A 137 4.58 17.89 8.56
N ALA A 138 4.25 17.25 9.67
CA ALA A 138 5.13 17.09 10.82
C ALA A 138 6.15 15.96 10.61
N GLN A 139 5.69 14.85 10.02
CA GLN A 139 6.55 13.68 9.73
C GLN A 139 6.04 12.92 8.52
N ARG A 140 6.94 12.25 7.81
CA ARG A 140 6.67 11.39 6.65
C ARG A 140 7.37 10.05 6.81
N TRP A 141 6.71 8.98 6.37
CA TRP A 141 7.27 7.64 6.25
C TRP A 141 7.13 7.17 4.80
N ASP A 142 8.26 6.89 4.18
CA ASP A 142 8.35 6.48 2.78
C ASP A 142 8.50 4.96 2.66
N LYS A 143 8.02 4.40 1.55
CA LYS A 143 8.19 2.97 1.24
C LYS A 143 7.87 2.07 2.43
N VAL A 144 6.79 2.39 3.10
CA VAL A 144 6.35 1.80 4.37
C VAL A 144 6.33 0.27 4.29
N LYS A 145 6.93 -0.36 5.31
CA LYS A 145 6.75 -1.78 5.65
C LYS A 145 5.62 -1.87 6.67
N VAL A 146 4.61 -2.68 6.42
CA VAL A 146 3.37 -2.69 7.21
C VAL A 146 3.58 -3.11 8.66
N ALA A 147 4.44 -4.12 8.90
CA ALA A 147 4.68 -4.64 10.25
C ALA A 147 5.23 -3.57 11.20
N GLY A 148 4.50 -3.26 12.27
CA GLY A 148 4.88 -2.26 13.29
C GLY A 148 4.69 -0.80 12.88
N HIS A 149 4.24 -0.54 11.64
CA HIS A 149 4.10 0.83 11.14
C HIS A 149 3.02 1.63 11.87
N ALA A 150 1.85 1.04 12.09
CA ALA A 150 0.74 1.73 12.74
C ALA A 150 1.09 2.13 14.20
N GLU A 151 1.87 1.31 14.90
CA GLU A 151 2.40 1.61 16.24
C GLU A 151 3.42 2.75 16.22
N GLU A 152 4.30 2.77 15.23
CA GLU A 152 5.27 3.86 15.05
C GLU A 152 4.57 5.19 14.77
N VAL A 153 3.59 5.18 13.87
CA VAL A 153 2.76 6.36 13.57
C VAL A 153 1.97 6.81 14.80
N LEU A 154 1.40 5.89 15.57
CA LEU A 154 0.69 6.20 16.81
C LEU A 154 1.59 6.89 17.82
N ALA A 155 2.83 6.42 17.99
CA ALA A 155 3.80 7.03 18.91
C ALA A 155 4.14 8.47 18.50
N ALA A 156 4.42 8.70 17.21
CA ALA A 156 4.68 10.03 16.66
C ALA A 156 3.45 10.96 16.80
N ALA A 157 2.26 10.46 16.48
CA ALA A 157 1.03 11.22 16.58
C ALA A 157 0.71 11.67 18.01
N LYS A 158 0.98 10.82 19.01
CA LYS A 158 0.85 11.18 20.43
C LYS A 158 1.83 12.26 20.84
N THR A 159 3.08 12.17 20.37
CA THR A 159 4.11 13.19 20.62
C THR A 159 3.68 14.54 20.06
N LEU A 160 3.18 14.56 18.82
CA LEU A 160 2.66 15.78 18.20
C LEU A 160 1.44 16.34 18.95
N ALA A 161 0.50 15.50 19.33
CA ALA A 161 -0.72 15.90 20.07
C ALA A 161 -0.40 16.44 21.47
N SER A 162 0.71 16.06 22.10
CA SER A 162 1.17 16.59 23.38
C SER A 162 1.93 17.92 23.27
N GLY A 163 2.07 18.49 22.07
CA GLY A 163 2.78 19.74 21.80
C GLY A 163 4.31 19.62 21.84
N ALA A 164 4.84 18.40 21.90
CA ALA A 164 6.28 18.15 21.82
C ALA A 164 6.74 18.18 20.35
N SER A 165 7.88 18.87 20.07
CA SER A 165 8.47 18.85 18.73
C SER A 165 8.89 17.44 18.36
N ILE A 166 8.41 16.95 17.21
CA ILE A 166 8.91 15.72 16.61
C ILE A 166 10.24 16.05 15.96
N THR A 167 11.34 15.72 16.64
CA THR A 167 12.66 15.70 15.99
C THR A 167 12.64 14.53 15.01
N SER A 168 12.74 14.83 13.71
CA SER A 168 12.86 13.83 12.66
C SER A 168 14.06 12.94 12.99
N ARG A 169 13.79 11.71 13.44
CA ARG A 169 14.84 10.69 13.57
C ARG A 169 15.26 10.32 12.16
N ALA A 170 16.43 10.80 11.77
CA ALA A 170 17.06 10.45 10.50
C ALA A 170 17.03 8.93 10.31
N GLU A 171 16.84 8.51 9.06
CA GLU A 171 16.91 7.13 8.59
C GLU A 171 18.01 6.31 9.27
N PRO A 172 17.78 5.03 9.58
CA PRO A 172 18.90 4.17 9.90
C PRO A 172 19.73 4.00 8.62
N ALA A 173 20.95 4.58 8.65
CA ALA A 173 21.95 4.47 7.61
C ALA A 173 22.04 3.01 7.11
N ALA A 174 21.88 2.83 5.81
CA ALA A 174 22.18 1.58 5.12
C ALA A 174 23.63 1.21 5.44
N LYS A 175 23.83 0.15 6.20
CA LYS A 175 25.15 -0.44 6.41
C LYS A 175 25.62 -0.98 5.06
N SER A 176 26.56 -0.28 4.44
CA SER A 176 27.35 -0.75 3.31
C SER A 176 28.16 -1.96 3.79
N GLY A 177 27.69 -3.15 3.48
CA GLY A 177 28.45 -4.37 3.63
C GLY A 177 29.53 -4.42 2.56
N ALA A 178 30.76 -4.11 2.94
CA ALA A 178 31.94 -4.36 2.12
C ALA A 178 32.06 -5.88 1.88
N ASN A 179 31.97 -6.26 0.62
CA ASN A 179 32.21 -7.63 0.16
C ASN A 179 33.69 -7.74 -0.19
N ALA A 180 34.46 -8.44 0.65
CA ALA A 180 35.81 -8.88 0.31
C ALA A 180 35.77 -10.31 -0.24
N PRO A 181 36.55 -10.64 -1.30
CA PRO A 181 36.49 -11.95 -1.93
C PRO A 181 37.35 -12.96 -1.18
N SER A 182 36.78 -14.09 -0.80
CA SER A 182 37.54 -15.25 -0.34
C SER A 182 37.48 -16.38 -1.36
N ALA A 183 38.65 -16.87 -1.65
CA ALA A 183 39.05 -17.81 -2.66
C ALA A 183 38.38 -19.19 -2.53
N ALA A 184 38.24 -19.85 -3.69
CA ALA A 184 37.87 -21.25 -3.83
C ALA A 184 39.00 -22.20 -3.40
N PRO A 185 38.68 -23.47 -3.13
CA PRO A 185 39.53 -24.55 -3.65
C PRO A 185 38.75 -25.55 -4.50
N LYS A 186 39.52 -26.05 -5.50
CA LYS A 186 39.17 -27.01 -6.53
C LYS A 186 39.14 -28.47 -6.00
N LYS A 187 38.45 -29.29 -6.82
CA LYS A 187 38.56 -30.76 -7.04
C LYS A 187 37.81 -31.70 -6.07
N ALA A 188 36.91 -32.49 -6.63
CA ALA A 188 37.27 -33.81 -7.17
C ALA A 188 36.10 -34.46 -7.93
N THR A 189 36.44 -34.98 -9.08
CA THR A 189 35.76 -35.91 -9.98
C THR A 189 35.31 -37.20 -9.31
N ARG A 190 34.10 -37.71 -9.62
CA ARG A 190 33.95 -39.17 -9.86
C ARG A 190 32.72 -39.48 -10.75
N ARG A 191 32.98 -40.34 -11.69
CA ARG A 191 32.22 -40.82 -12.84
C ARG A 191 31.23 -41.96 -12.49
N LYS A 192 30.28 -42.14 -13.45
CA LYS A 192 29.51 -43.39 -13.79
C LYS A 192 28.33 -43.70 -12.88
N ALA A 193 27.15 -44.10 -13.34
CA ALA A 193 26.83 -45.00 -14.45
C ALA A 193 25.40 -44.81 -14.95
N VAL A 194 25.24 -45.08 -16.21
CA VAL A 194 24.08 -45.34 -17.06
C VAL A 194 23.26 -46.54 -16.55
N VAL A 195 21.90 -46.43 -16.55
CA VAL A 195 21.03 -47.59 -16.85
C VAL A 195 19.81 -47.09 -17.62
N LYS A 196 19.62 -47.65 -18.79
CA LYS A 196 18.49 -47.59 -19.71
C LYS A 196 17.37 -48.55 -19.30
N ARG A 197 16.22 -48.33 -19.95
CA ARG A 197 15.04 -49.17 -20.20
C ARG A 197 13.85 -48.85 -19.28
N GLY A 198 12.65 -48.78 -19.77
CA GLY A 198 12.03 -49.20 -21.04
C GLY A 198 10.63 -48.71 -21.13
N SER A 199 10.16 -48.67 -22.33
CA SER A 199 8.84 -48.33 -22.84
C SER A 199 7.71 -49.23 -22.37
N SER A 200 6.49 -48.70 -22.26
CA SER A 200 5.33 -49.39 -22.81
C SER A 200 4.13 -48.49 -23.00
N LYS A 201 3.54 -48.68 -24.14
CA LYS A 201 2.34 -48.11 -24.77
C LYS A 201 1.06 -48.71 -24.12
N SER A 202 0.00 -47.93 -24.19
CA SER A 202 -1.37 -48.31 -24.71
C SER A 202 -2.36 -47.25 -24.22
N ALA A 203 -3.01 -46.51 -25.06
CA ALA A 203 -4.05 -46.77 -26.01
C ALA A 203 -5.45 -46.67 -25.39
N THR A 204 -6.19 -45.68 -25.90
CA THR A 204 -7.57 -45.69 -26.36
C THR A 204 -8.69 -45.90 -25.34
N SER A 205 -9.59 -44.92 -25.16
CA SER A 205 -10.99 -45.13 -25.58
C SER A 205 -11.81 -43.82 -25.53
N SER A 206 -12.34 -43.54 -26.67
CA SER A 206 -13.40 -42.61 -27.04
C SER A 206 -14.72 -43.04 -26.41
N ARG A 207 -15.50 -42.10 -25.89
CA ARG A 207 -16.98 -42.24 -25.96
C ARG A 207 -17.68 -40.89 -26.02
N ARG A 208 -18.22 -40.65 -27.16
CA ARG A 208 -19.15 -39.62 -27.61
C ARG A 208 -20.58 -40.10 -27.30
N VAL A 209 -21.42 -39.31 -26.65
CA VAL A 209 -22.90 -39.42 -26.76
C VAL A 209 -23.51 -38.04 -26.56
N THR A 210 -23.93 -37.43 -27.58
CA THR A 210 -25.17 -36.89 -28.10
C THR A 210 -26.21 -36.29 -27.14
N LYS A 211 -26.50 -35.02 -27.42
CA LYS A 211 -27.75 -34.31 -27.68
C LYS A 211 -29.04 -34.81 -26.99
N LYS A 212 -29.71 -33.91 -26.25
CA LYS A 212 -31.18 -33.79 -26.39
C LYS A 212 -31.67 -32.37 -26.15
N LYS A 213 -32.43 -31.88 -27.10
CA LYS A 213 -33.15 -30.63 -27.27
C LYS A 213 -34.63 -30.89 -26.90
N ALA A 214 -35.26 -30.00 -26.12
CA ALA A 214 -36.72 -29.73 -26.10
C ALA A 214 -36.92 -28.52 -25.14
N SER A 215 -37.40 -27.39 -25.46
CA SER A 215 -38.58 -26.82 -26.13
C SER A 215 -39.86 -26.88 -25.28
N ARG A 216 -40.44 -25.68 -25.10
CA ARG A 216 -41.84 -25.31 -24.72
C ARG A 216 -42.12 -25.37 -23.19
N ARG A 217 -42.65 -24.35 -22.57
CA ARG A 217 -43.64 -23.29 -22.92
C ARG A 217 -43.34 -22.01 -22.13
#